data_2c31b5d122615f71f279a7538910bde5
#
_entry.id   2c31b5d122615f71f279a7538910bde5
#
_cell.length_a   1.000
_cell.length_b   1.000
_cell.length_c   1.000
_cell.angle_alpha   90.00
_cell.angle_beta   90.00
_cell.angle_gamma   90.00
#
_symmetry.space_group_name_H-M   'P 1'
#
loop_
_entity.id
_entity.type
_entity.pdbx_description
1 polymer ?
#
loop_
_entity_poly.entity_id
_entity_poly.type
_entity_poly.pdbx_seq_one_letter_code
_entity_poly.pdbx_strand_id
1 'polypeptide(L)'
;IKKELPVYTSEVSNAILTSYSSDDFYAIQQPGNQIQFTQSIDSIHLAIGRIPARTIAEANKMVEKLIQYQSNKKMGLWQNQLTWVADDADFNLHLQDAEEIISNLKTKTANWNHKKLYLDLFKASQTLTGNTYPDVNKAIQESIQAGTLLLNYTGHGNYLRLTEEAVISKSEMQSWNNTGKLPIMVTASC
;
A
#
# COMPACT_ATOMS: atom_id res chain seq x y z
N ILE A 1 -28.00 10.36 13.83
CA ILE A 1 -27.77 10.03 12.40
C ILE A 1 -26.26 10.00 12.22
N LYS A 2 -25.65 8.84 12.00
CA LYS A 2 -24.26 8.76 11.55
C LYS A 2 -24.18 9.43 10.18
N LYS A 3 -23.44 10.52 10.10
CA LYS A 3 -23.12 11.15 8.82
C LYS A 3 -21.93 10.38 8.23
N GLU A 4 -22.21 9.41 7.41
CA GLU A 4 -21.19 8.67 6.66
C GLU A 4 -20.99 9.36 5.30
N LEU A 5 -19.73 9.51 4.90
CA LEU A 5 -19.43 10.02 3.57
C LEU A 5 -19.75 8.91 2.57
N PRO A 6 -20.65 9.13 1.59
CA PRO A 6 -21.01 8.09 0.64
C PRO A 6 -19.80 7.61 -0.15
N VAL A 7 -19.89 6.39 -0.63
CA VAL A 7 -18.92 5.77 -1.55
C VAL A 7 -19.69 5.15 -2.70
N TYR A 8 -19.15 5.24 -3.90
CA TYR A 8 -19.69 4.47 -5.02
C TYR A 8 -19.47 2.97 -4.79
N THR A 9 -20.48 2.18 -5.06
CA THR A 9 -20.36 0.73 -5.08
C THR A 9 -20.83 0.20 -6.44
N SER A 10 -20.14 -0.81 -6.95
CA SER A 10 -20.54 -1.48 -8.20
C SER A 10 -21.96 -2.03 -8.12
N GLU A 11 -22.65 -2.13 -9.25
CA GLU A 11 -24.03 -2.63 -9.35
C GLU A 11 -24.19 -4.03 -8.73
N VAL A 12 -23.19 -4.89 -8.91
CA VAL A 12 -23.14 -6.25 -8.35
C VAL A 12 -22.29 -6.24 -7.08
N SER A 13 -22.83 -5.67 -6.02
CA SER A 13 -22.10 -5.47 -4.75
C SER A 13 -21.92 -6.74 -3.89
N ASN A 14 -22.52 -7.87 -4.29
CA ASN A 14 -22.41 -9.16 -3.59
C ASN A 14 -21.48 -10.16 -4.31
N ALA A 15 -20.89 -9.81 -5.42
CA ALA A 15 -19.95 -10.65 -6.14
C ALA A 15 -18.54 -10.46 -5.58
N ILE A 16 -17.93 -11.51 -5.04
CA ILE A 16 -16.64 -11.46 -4.35
C ILE A 16 -15.51 -10.92 -5.24
N LEU A 17 -15.52 -11.26 -6.52
CA LEU A 17 -14.44 -10.91 -7.45
C LEU A 17 -14.67 -9.62 -8.24
N THR A 18 -15.90 -9.17 -8.35
CA THR A 18 -16.27 -8.05 -9.25
C THR A 18 -16.91 -6.87 -8.52
N SER A 19 -17.20 -7.02 -7.22
CA SER A 19 -17.68 -5.91 -6.42
C SER A 19 -16.52 -5.05 -5.92
N TYR A 20 -16.65 -3.75 -6.10
CA TYR A 20 -15.67 -2.76 -5.64
C TYR A 20 -16.36 -1.49 -5.15
N SER A 21 -15.63 -0.73 -4.37
CA SER A 21 -16.02 0.61 -3.97
C SER A 21 -14.96 1.61 -4.44
N SER A 22 -15.40 2.79 -4.89
CA SER A 22 -14.51 3.85 -5.35
C SER A 22 -14.95 5.22 -4.87
N ASP A 23 -13.98 6.10 -4.68
CA ASP A 23 -14.18 7.52 -4.42
C ASP A 23 -13.94 8.37 -5.66
N ASP A 24 -13.60 7.79 -6.78
CA ASP A 24 -13.25 8.49 -8.03
C ASP A 24 -14.34 9.43 -8.50
N PHE A 25 -15.62 9.12 -8.20
CA PHE A 25 -16.74 9.97 -8.56
C PHE A 25 -16.65 11.40 -7.96
N TYR A 26 -15.93 11.59 -6.85
CA TYR A 26 -15.67 12.90 -6.31
C TYR A 26 -14.65 13.72 -7.11
N ALA A 27 -13.82 13.03 -7.90
CA ALA A 27 -12.75 13.61 -8.69
C ALA A 27 -13.09 13.78 -10.18
N ILE A 28 -14.23 13.22 -10.62
CA ILE A 28 -14.74 13.35 -11.97
C ILE A 28 -15.54 14.64 -12.07
N GLN A 29 -15.07 15.60 -12.89
CA GLN A 29 -15.78 16.81 -13.19
C GLN A 29 -16.34 16.73 -14.61
N GLN A 30 -17.65 16.50 -14.73
CA GLN A 30 -18.34 16.58 -16.01
C GLN A 30 -19.25 17.80 -16.11
N PRO A 31 -19.25 18.53 -17.25
CA PRO A 31 -20.23 19.57 -17.48
C PRO A 31 -21.63 18.93 -17.58
N GLY A 32 -22.54 19.28 -16.66
CA GLY A 32 -23.93 18.84 -16.74
C GLY A 32 -24.38 17.81 -15.69
N ASN A 33 -23.59 17.53 -14.66
CA ASN A 33 -23.98 16.69 -13.51
C ASN A 33 -24.44 15.25 -13.80
N GLN A 34 -24.12 14.69 -14.96
CA GLN A 34 -24.41 13.28 -15.24
C GLN A 34 -23.12 12.47 -15.27
N ILE A 35 -22.86 11.72 -14.21
CA ILE A 35 -21.79 10.75 -14.16
C ILE A 35 -22.32 9.47 -14.84
N GLN A 36 -21.84 9.19 -16.04
CA GLN A 36 -22.14 7.94 -16.73
C GLN A 36 -20.98 6.97 -16.55
N PHE A 37 -21.08 6.07 -15.59
CA PHE A 37 -20.08 5.03 -15.32
C PHE A 37 -20.05 3.90 -16.38
N THR A 38 -20.80 4.02 -17.46
CA THR A 38 -21.15 2.83 -18.25
C THR A 38 -20.21 2.51 -19.39
N GLN A 39 -19.38 3.40 -19.95
CA GLN A 39 -18.49 3.02 -21.08
C GLN A 39 -17.38 4.02 -21.46
N SER A 40 -17.26 5.16 -20.87
CA SER A 40 -16.12 6.06 -21.13
C SER A 40 -15.19 6.07 -19.94
N ILE A 41 -13.91 6.06 -20.19
CA ILE A 41 -12.89 6.35 -19.19
C ILE A 41 -13.04 7.83 -18.85
N ASP A 42 -13.86 8.13 -17.86
CA ASP A 42 -13.97 9.48 -17.35
C ASP A 42 -12.63 9.89 -16.76
N SER A 43 -12.10 11.02 -17.20
CA SER A 43 -10.82 11.50 -16.71
C SER A 43 -10.96 11.98 -15.26
N ILE A 44 -10.12 11.47 -14.38
CA ILE A 44 -9.97 11.96 -13.02
C ILE A 44 -9.19 13.29 -13.09
N HIS A 45 -9.80 14.38 -12.66
CA HIS A 45 -9.22 15.70 -12.70
C HIS A 45 -8.49 16.10 -11.42
N LEU A 46 -8.74 15.42 -10.32
CA LEU A 46 -8.15 15.66 -9.01
C LEU A 46 -7.66 14.36 -8.39
N ALA A 47 -6.49 14.40 -7.77
CA ALA A 47 -6.08 13.30 -6.91
C ALA A 47 -6.96 13.31 -5.66
N ILE A 48 -7.56 12.18 -5.33
CA ILE A 48 -8.45 12.01 -4.20
C ILE A 48 -8.01 10.81 -3.36
N GLY A 49 -8.24 10.89 -2.06
CA GLY A 49 -7.98 9.79 -1.14
C GLY A 49 -8.91 9.86 0.06
N ARG A 50 -9.33 8.71 0.54
CA ARG A 50 -10.18 8.59 1.72
C ARG A 50 -9.33 8.33 2.96
N ILE A 51 -9.61 9.06 4.04
CA ILE A 51 -9.12 8.74 5.38
C ILE A 51 -10.15 7.80 6.03
N PRO A 52 -9.86 6.48 6.15
CA PRO A 52 -10.80 5.50 6.67
C PRO A 52 -10.84 5.55 8.20
N ALA A 53 -11.54 6.53 8.77
CA ALA A 53 -11.70 6.68 10.21
C ALA A 53 -13.13 6.32 10.63
N ARG A 54 -13.27 5.53 11.69
CA ARG A 54 -14.57 5.14 12.30
C ARG A 54 -14.96 6.03 13.47
N THR A 55 -13.99 6.70 14.07
CA THR A 55 -14.17 7.58 15.22
C THR A 55 -13.44 8.91 15.00
N ILE A 56 -13.87 9.95 15.73
CA ILE A 56 -13.20 11.25 15.72
C ILE A 56 -11.74 11.12 16.18
N ALA A 57 -11.47 10.25 17.15
CA ALA A 57 -10.12 10.03 17.66
C ALA A 57 -9.21 9.41 16.58
N GLU A 58 -9.72 8.46 15.79
CA GLU A 58 -8.98 7.90 14.65
C GLU A 58 -8.74 8.96 13.57
N ALA A 59 -9.76 9.74 13.21
CA ALA A 59 -9.63 10.81 12.23
C ALA A 59 -8.56 11.83 12.64
N ASN A 60 -8.58 12.28 13.89
CA ASN A 60 -7.60 13.22 14.43
C ASN A 60 -6.18 12.64 14.35
N LYS A 61 -5.98 11.38 14.75
CA LYS A 61 -4.65 10.73 14.65
C LYS A 61 -4.15 10.65 13.21
N MET A 62 -5.02 10.38 12.25
CA MET A 62 -4.63 10.32 10.85
C MET A 62 -4.28 11.71 10.30
N VAL A 63 -5.05 12.72 10.64
CA VAL A 63 -4.76 14.12 10.26
C VAL A 63 -3.45 14.58 10.89
N GLU A 64 -3.25 14.35 12.19
CA GLU A 64 -1.99 14.65 12.89
C GLU A 64 -0.79 13.97 12.23
N LYS A 65 -0.93 12.70 11.82
CA LYS A 65 0.10 11.97 11.10
C LYS A 65 0.46 12.63 9.76
N LEU A 66 -0.53 13.09 8.99
CA LEU A 66 -0.30 13.80 7.74
C LEU A 66 0.38 15.15 7.96
N ILE A 67 -0.06 15.92 8.96
CA ILE A 67 0.56 17.20 9.34
C ILE A 67 2.01 16.98 9.78
N GLN A 68 2.26 15.97 10.62
CA GLN A 68 3.61 15.60 11.03
C GLN A 68 4.49 15.19 9.85
N TYR A 69 3.95 14.45 8.91
CA TYR A 69 4.68 14.06 7.71
C TYR A 69 5.09 15.27 6.88
N GLN A 70 4.17 16.20 6.62
CA GLN A 70 4.45 17.43 5.87
C GLN A 70 5.43 18.38 6.59
N SER A 71 5.30 18.48 7.91
CA SER A 71 6.16 19.35 8.74
C SER A 71 7.45 18.67 9.19
N ASN A 72 7.70 17.43 8.78
CA ASN A 72 8.81 16.63 9.26
C ASN A 72 10.16 17.23 8.90
N LYS A 73 10.91 17.61 9.92
CA LYS A 73 12.27 18.14 9.79
C LYS A 73 13.36 17.06 9.97
N LYS A 74 12.97 15.80 10.18
CA LYS A 74 13.90 14.68 10.32
C LYS A 74 14.37 14.19 8.95
N MET A 75 15.14 15.04 8.27
CA MET A 75 15.79 14.69 7.02
C MET A 75 16.81 13.58 7.25
N GLY A 76 17.04 12.74 6.24
CA GLY A 76 18.04 11.69 6.33
C GLY A 76 18.09 10.77 5.11
N LEU A 77 19.06 9.87 5.10
CA LEU A 77 19.25 8.91 3.98
C LEU A 77 18.05 8.01 3.73
N TRP A 78 17.16 7.84 4.73
CA TRP A 78 15.93 7.08 4.58
C TRP A 78 14.99 7.62 3.49
N GLN A 79 15.09 8.93 3.18
CA GLN A 79 14.30 9.56 2.11
C GLN A 79 14.76 9.17 0.71
N ASN A 80 15.94 8.58 0.58
CA ASN A 80 16.45 8.02 -0.67
C ASN A 80 16.33 6.49 -0.71
N GLN A 81 15.68 5.88 0.28
CA GLN A 81 15.46 4.44 0.35
C GLN A 81 14.07 4.09 -0.19
N LEU A 82 14.01 3.21 -1.18
CA LEU A 82 12.79 2.58 -1.67
C LEU A 82 12.87 1.09 -1.34
N THR A 83 11.86 0.58 -0.65
CA THR A 83 11.77 -0.85 -0.27
C THR A 83 10.69 -1.52 -1.09
N TRP A 84 11.05 -2.60 -1.75
CA TRP A 84 10.20 -3.38 -2.65
C TRP A 84 10.02 -4.77 -2.06
N VAL A 85 8.77 -5.16 -1.85
CA VAL A 85 8.39 -6.48 -1.34
C VAL A 85 7.53 -7.15 -2.39
N ALA A 86 7.87 -8.36 -2.80
CA ALA A 86 7.09 -9.17 -3.73
C ALA A 86 6.86 -10.56 -3.15
N ASP A 87 5.62 -11.02 -3.31
CA ASP A 87 5.18 -12.37 -2.98
C ASP A 87 5.84 -13.40 -3.93
N ASP A 88 6.02 -14.64 -3.47
CA ASP A 88 6.58 -15.74 -4.25
C ASP A 88 5.52 -16.58 -4.99
N ALA A 89 4.25 -16.21 -4.86
CA ALA A 89 3.16 -16.86 -5.59
C ALA A 89 3.16 -16.54 -7.09
N ASP A 90 2.30 -17.26 -7.84
CA ASP A 90 1.99 -17.01 -9.25
C ASP A 90 3.20 -17.02 -10.20
N PHE A 91 4.12 -17.98 -10.01
CA PHE A 91 5.25 -18.20 -10.93
C PHE A 91 6.12 -16.94 -11.15
N ASN A 92 6.49 -16.26 -10.09
CA ASN A 92 7.29 -15.02 -10.09
C ASN A 92 6.59 -13.80 -10.73
N LEU A 93 5.29 -13.82 -10.93
CA LEU A 93 4.55 -12.70 -11.51
C LEU A 93 4.76 -11.43 -10.68
N HIS A 94 4.60 -11.52 -9.37
CA HIS A 94 4.72 -10.37 -8.47
C HIS A 94 6.13 -9.77 -8.43
N LEU A 95 7.16 -10.62 -8.55
CA LEU A 95 8.54 -10.18 -8.70
C LEU A 95 8.74 -9.44 -10.04
N GLN A 96 8.18 -9.96 -11.13
CA GLN A 96 8.28 -9.34 -12.46
C GLN A 96 7.59 -7.97 -12.47
N ASP A 97 6.40 -7.87 -11.89
CA ASP A 97 5.66 -6.62 -11.77
C ASP A 97 6.45 -5.57 -10.97
N ALA A 98 7.05 -5.97 -9.85
CA ALA A 98 7.89 -5.07 -9.05
C ALA A 98 9.14 -4.60 -9.84
N GLU A 99 9.79 -5.50 -10.59
CA GLU A 99 10.95 -5.16 -11.44
C GLU A 99 10.56 -4.24 -12.60
N GLU A 100 9.38 -4.43 -13.19
CA GLU A 100 8.88 -3.55 -14.24
C GLU A 100 8.68 -2.12 -13.71
N ILE A 101 8.05 -1.98 -12.54
CA ILE A 101 7.89 -0.65 -11.90
C ILE A 101 9.26 -0.02 -11.63
N ILE A 102 10.21 -0.78 -11.07
CA ILE A 102 11.57 -0.28 -10.81
C ILE A 102 12.25 0.15 -12.11
N SER A 103 12.16 -0.65 -13.17
CA SER A 103 12.72 -0.32 -14.47
C SER A 103 12.18 0.98 -15.04
N ASN A 104 10.87 1.19 -14.94
CA ASN A 104 10.21 2.40 -15.39
C ASN A 104 10.59 3.65 -14.56
N LEU A 105 10.93 3.45 -13.30
CA LEU A 105 11.37 4.52 -12.40
C LEU A 105 12.88 4.79 -12.46
N LYS A 106 13.68 3.89 -13.02
CA LYS A 106 15.14 3.88 -12.93
C LYS A 106 15.79 5.19 -13.36
N THR A 107 15.29 5.83 -14.41
CA THR A 107 15.81 7.12 -14.88
C THR A 107 15.53 8.27 -13.89
N LYS A 108 14.42 8.21 -13.16
CA LYS A 108 13.99 9.23 -12.20
C LYS A 108 14.60 9.01 -10.81
N THR A 109 14.97 7.78 -10.50
CA THR A 109 15.46 7.35 -9.17
C THR A 109 16.88 6.79 -9.21
N ALA A 110 17.70 7.20 -10.20
CA ALA A 110 19.05 6.65 -10.42
C ALA A 110 19.97 6.77 -9.20
N ASN A 111 19.77 7.81 -8.37
CA ASN A 111 20.57 8.04 -7.17
C ASN A 111 19.90 7.51 -5.88
N TRP A 112 18.81 6.77 -6.00
CA TRP A 112 18.07 6.24 -4.87
C TRP A 112 18.46 4.77 -4.65
N ASN A 113 18.36 4.34 -3.40
CA ASN A 113 18.64 2.97 -3.03
C ASN A 113 17.37 2.12 -3.14
N HIS A 114 17.39 1.12 -4.00
CA HIS A 114 16.30 0.15 -4.19
C HIS A 114 16.59 -1.11 -3.39
N LYS A 115 16.01 -1.24 -2.20
CA LYS A 115 16.11 -2.45 -1.39
C LYS A 115 15.01 -3.42 -1.79
N LYS A 116 15.40 -4.57 -2.32
CA LYS A 116 14.50 -5.61 -2.82
C LYS A 116 14.40 -6.73 -1.79
N LEU A 117 13.20 -7.00 -1.34
CA LEU A 117 12.86 -8.02 -0.35
C LEU A 117 11.80 -8.95 -0.96
N TYR A 118 12.19 -9.64 -2.03
CA TYR A 118 11.33 -10.60 -2.71
C TYR A 118 11.42 -11.95 -1.99
N LEU A 119 10.27 -12.58 -1.72
CA LEU A 119 10.24 -13.83 -0.98
C LEU A 119 11.08 -14.91 -1.66
N ASP A 120 11.06 -14.97 -2.99
CA ASP A 120 11.87 -15.90 -3.79
C ASP A 120 13.38 -15.81 -3.55
N LEU A 121 13.89 -14.71 -3.02
CA LEU A 121 15.31 -14.51 -2.73
C LEU A 121 15.71 -15.01 -1.34
N PHE A 122 14.75 -15.48 -0.54
CA PHE A 122 14.96 -15.89 0.84
C PHE A 122 14.63 -17.37 1.03
N LYS A 123 15.23 -17.95 2.05
CA LYS A 123 14.95 -19.33 2.39
C LYS A 123 13.65 -19.45 3.17
N ALA A 124 12.71 -20.21 2.63
CA ALA A 124 11.50 -20.58 3.35
C ALA A 124 11.84 -21.51 4.53
N SER A 125 11.16 -21.30 5.64
CA SER A 125 11.12 -22.20 6.79
C SER A 125 9.78 -22.91 6.83
N GLN A 126 9.79 -24.23 6.87
CA GLN A 126 8.55 -25.02 6.95
C GLN A 126 8.04 -25.07 8.38
N THR A 127 6.72 -24.85 8.53
CA THR A 127 5.99 -25.00 9.79
C THR A 127 4.83 -25.96 9.60
N LEU A 128 4.13 -26.29 10.67
CA LEU A 128 2.92 -27.12 10.61
C LEU A 128 1.77 -26.46 9.81
N THR A 129 1.81 -25.14 9.66
CA THR A 129 0.76 -24.35 9.00
C THR A 129 1.18 -23.86 7.61
N GLY A 130 2.34 -24.26 7.09
CA GLY A 130 2.86 -23.86 5.79
C GLY A 130 4.25 -23.24 5.86
N ASN A 131 4.67 -22.62 4.79
CA ASN A 131 5.93 -21.92 4.72
C ASN A 131 5.89 -20.59 5.50
N THR A 132 7.04 -20.15 5.96
CA THR A 132 7.26 -18.84 6.57
C THR A 132 8.60 -18.28 6.09
N TYR A 133 8.73 -16.95 6.09
CA TYR A 133 9.96 -16.24 5.69
C TYR A 133 10.44 -15.31 6.81
N PRO A 134 10.99 -15.85 7.91
CA PRO A 134 11.38 -15.04 9.07
C PRO A 134 12.45 -13.99 8.73
N ASP A 135 13.35 -14.28 7.79
CA ASP A 135 14.40 -13.35 7.39
C ASP A 135 13.83 -12.19 6.56
N VAL A 136 12.82 -12.43 5.70
CA VAL A 136 12.10 -11.36 4.98
C VAL A 136 11.35 -10.47 5.98
N ASN A 137 10.60 -11.08 6.88
CA ASN A 137 9.87 -10.38 7.92
C ASN A 137 10.80 -9.47 8.73
N LYS A 138 11.91 -10.02 9.21
CA LYS A 138 12.95 -9.25 9.92
C LYS A 138 13.49 -8.09 9.06
N ALA A 139 13.84 -8.35 7.80
CA ALA A 139 14.40 -7.34 6.90
C ALA A 139 13.41 -6.20 6.59
N ILE A 140 12.10 -6.51 6.54
CA ILE A 140 11.02 -5.51 6.41
C ILE A 140 10.96 -4.65 7.68
N GLN A 141 10.93 -5.26 8.87
CA GLN A 141 10.88 -4.54 10.14
C GLN A 141 12.11 -3.64 10.31
N GLU A 142 13.31 -4.11 9.99
CA GLU A 142 14.53 -3.32 10.00
C GLU A 142 14.46 -2.14 9.03
N SER A 143 13.87 -2.33 7.83
CA SER A 143 13.69 -1.26 6.85
C SER A 143 12.74 -0.19 7.35
N ILE A 144 11.64 -0.57 7.97
CA ILE A 144 10.69 0.35 8.60
C ILE A 144 11.33 1.12 9.74
N GLN A 145 12.10 0.46 10.61
CA GLN A 145 12.76 1.09 11.75
C GLN A 145 13.88 2.05 11.31
N ALA A 146 14.69 1.64 10.34
CA ALA A 146 15.73 2.50 9.75
C ALA A 146 15.12 3.69 9.00
N GLY A 147 13.95 3.49 8.44
CA GLY A 147 13.20 4.41 7.59
C GLY A 147 13.35 4.07 6.12
N THR A 148 12.27 4.25 5.37
CA THR A 148 12.20 4.14 3.92
C THR A 148 11.17 5.15 3.42
N LEU A 149 11.43 5.79 2.29
CA LEU A 149 10.49 6.74 1.70
C LEU A 149 9.26 6.04 1.15
N LEU A 150 9.49 4.93 0.45
CA LEU A 150 8.45 4.11 -0.14
C LEU A 150 8.60 2.67 0.33
N LEU A 151 7.49 2.06 0.73
CA LEU A 151 7.33 0.62 0.85
C LEU A 151 6.29 0.19 -0.18
N ASN A 152 6.74 -0.46 -1.24
CA ASN A 152 5.86 -1.07 -2.24
C ASN A 152 5.71 -2.54 -1.95
N TYR A 153 4.48 -3.03 -1.97
CA TYR A 153 4.15 -4.45 -1.90
C TYR A 153 3.36 -4.86 -3.13
N THR A 154 3.76 -5.96 -3.76
CA THR A 154 3.05 -6.59 -4.88
C THR A 154 2.85 -8.06 -4.55
N GLY A 155 1.58 -8.51 -4.52
CA GLY A 155 1.27 -9.90 -4.13
C GLY A 155 -0.10 -10.07 -3.51
N HIS A 156 -0.34 -11.27 -3.00
CA HIS A 156 -1.59 -11.64 -2.33
C HIS A 156 -1.72 -11.00 -0.95
N GLY A 157 -2.96 -10.83 -0.51
CA GLY A 157 -3.22 -10.30 0.81
C GLY A 157 -4.66 -10.50 1.27
N ASN A 158 -4.89 -10.14 2.50
CA ASN A 158 -6.22 -10.07 3.07
C ASN A 158 -6.27 -8.99 4.16
N TYR A 159 -7.39 -8.87 4.85
CA TYR A 159 -7.60 -7.84 5.88
C TYR A 159 -6.74 -8.01 7.15
N LEU A 160 -6.00 -9.12 7.30
CA LEU A 160 -5.13 -9.40 8.45
C LEU A 160 -3.65 -9.35 8.10
N ARG A 161 -3.27 -9.69 6.85
CA ARG A 161 -1.87 -9.90 6.47
C ARG A 161 -1.65 -9.74 4.97
N LEU A 162 -0.43 -9.44 4.60
CA LEU A 162 0.10 -9.53 3.25
C LEU A 162 0.91 -10.83 3.15
N THR A 163 0.83 -11.50 2.02
CA THR A 163 1.24 -12.89 1.72
C THR A 163 0.49 -13.95 2.53
N GLU A 164 0.47 -15.19 2.07
CA GLU A 164 -0.04 -16.31 2.85
C GLU A 164 0.84 -16.59 4.06
N GLU A 165 2.14 -16.37 3.94
CA GLU A 165 3.19 -16.55 4.94
C GLU A 165 3.20 -15.45 6.01
N ALA A 166 2.32 -14.45 5.89
CA ALA A 166 2.17 -13.36 6.81
C ALA A 166 3.45 -12.55 7.05
N VAL A 167 4.21 -12.23 5.99
CA VAL A 167 5.46 -11.44 6.13
C VAL A 167 5.21 -10.01 6.61
N ILE A 168 4.01 -9.49 6.43
CA ILE A 168 3.54 -8.24 7.05
C ILE A 168 2.14 -8.50 7.60
N SER A 169 2.01 -8.58 8.90
CA SER A 169 0.73 -8.75 9.58
C SER A 169 0.22 -7.41 10.15
N LYS A 170 -1.09 -7.34 10.37
CA LYS A 170 -1.73 -6.19 11.03
C LYS A 170 -1.16 -5.92 12.42
N SER A 171 -0.86 -6.97 13.19
CA SER A 171 -0.28 -6.85 14.54
C SER A 171 1.13 -6.28 14.49
N GLU A 172 1.93 -6.69 13.52
CA GLU A 172 3.28 -6.13 13.32
C GLU A 172 3.23 -4.67 12.91
N MET A 173 2.37 -4.31 11.94
CA MET A 173 2.19 -2.90 11.57
C MET A 173 1.79 -2.02 12.75
N GLN A 174 0.99 -2.53 13.69
CA GLN A 174 0.61 -1.82 14.91
C GLN A 174 1.77 -1.63 15.89
N SER A 175 2.79 -2.49 15.83
CA SER A 175 3.98 -2.42 16.67
C SER A 175 5.10 -1.54 16.11
N TRP A 176 4.99 -1.09 14.86
CA TRP A 176 6.03 -0.27 14.23
C TRP A 176 6.23 1.07 14.96
N ASN A 177 7.48 1.37 15.26
CA ASN A 177 7.88 2.61 15.93
C ASN A 177 8.86 3.38 15.06
N ASN A 178 8.33 4.02 14.03
CA ASN A 178 9.10 4.75 13.03
C ASN A 178 8.71 6.24 12.97
N THR A 179 8.34 6.82 14.09
CA THR A 179 7.93 8.23 14.20
C THR A 179 8.96 9.18 13.57
N GLY A 180 8.50 10.00 12.63
CA GLY A 180 9.33 10.93 11.86
C GLY A 180 10.07 10.29 10.67
N LYS A 181 9.85 8.99 10.40
CA LYS A 181 10.38 8.27 9.23
C LYS A 181 9.28 7.41 8.59
N LEU A 182 8.09 7.99 8.45
CA LEU A 182 6.92 7.27 7.92
C LEU A 182 7.09 7.04 6.41
N PRO A 183 6.92 5.82 5.92
CA PRO A 183 6.90 5.54 4.49
C PRO A 183 5.57 5.95 3.85
N ILE A 184 5.61 6.21 2.56
CA ILE A 184 4.43 6.05 1.70
C ILE A 184 4.34 4.55 1.43
N MET A 185 3.22 3.93 1.79
CA MET A 185 2.98 2.52 1.52
C MET A 185 2.03 2.36 0.32
N VAL A 186 2.47 1.61 -0.66
CA VAL A 186 1.67 1.25 -1.84
C VAL A 186 1.52 -0.26 -1.84
N THR A 187 0.28 -0.73 -1.96
CA THR A 187 -0.02 -2.16 -2.03
C THR A 187 -0.78 -2.46 -3.31
N ALA A 188 -0.23 -3.32 -4.16
CA ALA A 188 -0.90 -3.95 -5.27
C ALA A 188 -1.31 -5.37 -4.82
N SER A 189 -2.50 -5.44 -4.25
CA SER A 189 -3.04 -6.66 -3.62
C SER A 189 -4.56 -6.62 -3.64
N CYS A 190 -5.22 -7.76 -3.65
CA CYS A 190 -6.69 -7.90 -3.58
C CYS A 190 -7.16 -8.59 -2.30
#